data_d40379d9d4472b424727aec2e159cb8b
#
_entry.id   d40379d9d4472b424727aec2e159cb8b
#
_cell.length_a   1.000
_cell.length_b   1.000
_cell.length_c   1.000
_cell.angle_alpha   90.00
_cell.angle_beta   90.00
_cell.angle_gamma   90.00
#
_symmetry.space_group_name_H-M   'P 1'
#
loop_
_entity.id
_entity.type
_entity.pdbx_description
1 polymer ?
#
loop_
_entity_poly.entity_id
_entity_poly.type
_entity_poly.pdbx_seq_one_letter_code
_entity_poly.pdbx_strand_id
1 'polypeptide(L)'
;LVLGLGLAVLMDASPFCRKAIYPVVVASQTIPTTAIAPLFVLWFGYGIWSKVLVTVLITFFPITITVYDGLQSAKVEMMELLLTYGAAKRDIFCKIKVPCTLPYFFSAIKMAIPMSIIGAAIGEWLGAQSGLGYFSRRMMTQLDGAGVFAPIVLLSAVAMVAVALVALLEKKVVRWRGEF
;
A
#
# COMPACT_ATOMS: atom_id res chain seq x y z
N LEU A 1 3.70 0.41 -5.13
CA LEU A 1 2.49 0.55 -5.97
C LEU A 1 2.56 -0.35 -7.21
N VAL A 2 3.52 -0.17 -8.12
CA VAL A 2 3.60 -0.88 -9.42
C VAL A 2 3.58 -2.40 -9.24
N LEU A 3 4.41 -2.93 -8.34
CA LEU A 3 4.46 -4.38 -8.04
C LEU A 3 3.12 -4.89 -7.49
N GLY A 4 2.49 -4.16 -6.56
CA GLY A 4 1.21 -4.56 -5.97
C GLY A 4 0.07 -4.55 -6.99
N LEU A 5 0.02 -3.53 -7.85
CA LEU A 5 -0.93 -3.46 -8.96
C LEU A 5 -0.73 -4.60 -9.96
N GLY A 6 0.52 -4.86 -10.35
CA GLY A 6 0.85 -5.95 -11.28
C GLY A 6 0.40 -7.31 -10.76
N LEU A 7 0.66 -7.62 -9.48
CA LEU A 7 0.22 -8.88 -8.87
C LEU A 7 -1.31 -8.97 -8.74
N ALA A 8 -1.99 -7.88 -8.39
CA ALA A 8 -3.44 -7.86 -8.32
C ALA A 8 -4.07 -8.19 -9.68
N VAL A 9 -3.56 -7.60 -10.76
CA VAL A 9 -4.00 -7.87 -12.13
C VAL A 9 -3.67 -9.31 -12.55
N LEU A 10 -2.49 -9.83 -12.20
CA LEU A 10 -2.12 -11.23 -12.48
C LEU A 10 -3.04 -12.23 -11.76
N MET A 11 -3.39 -11.96 -10.51
CA MET A 11 -4.33 -12.79 -9.75
C MET A 11 -5.74 -12.75 -10.35
N ASP A 12 -6.17 -11.59 -10.88
CA ASP A 12 -7.46 -11.46 -11.56
C ASP A 12 -7.49 -12.17 -12.92
N ALA A 13 -6.38 -12.12 -13.65
CA ALA A 13 -6.27 -12.71 -14.99
C ALA A 13 -6.22 -14.25 -14.99
N SER A 14 -5.72 -14.89 -13.91
CA SER A 14 -5.51 -16.34 -13.84
C SER A 14 -5.92 -16.93 -12.49
N PRO A 15 -6.89 -17.89 -12.48
CA PRO A 15 -7.28 -18.61 -11.27
C PRO A 15 -6.11 -19.40 -10.65
N PHE A 16 -5.17 -19.85 -11.47
CA PHE A 16 -3.96 -20.53 -11.00
C PHE A 16 -3.06 -19.57 -10.23
N CYS A 17 -2.78 -18.39 -10.79
CA CYS A 17 -2.00 -17.35 -10.12
C CYS A 17 -2.67 -16.92 -8.81
N ARG A 18 -3.99 -16.78 -8.79
CA ARG A 18 -4.75 -16.48 -7.58
C ARG A 18 -4.52 -17.52 -6.49
N LYS A 19 -4.72 -18.81 -6.80
CA LYS A 19 -4.57 -19.91 -5.84
C LYS A 19 -3.14 -20.03 -5.31
N ALA A 20 -2.14 -19.71 -6.11
CA ALA A 20 -0.73 -19.77 -5.73
C ALA A 20 -0.28 -18.52 -4.94
N ILE A 21 -0.63 -17.33 -5.42
CA ILE A 21 -0.09 -16.06 -4.90
C ILE A 21 -0.87 -15.57 -3.68
N TYR A 22 -2.20 -15.66 -3.68
CA TYR A 22 -3.04 -15.11 -2.62
C TYR A 22 -2.69 -15.67 -1.23
N PRO A 23 -2.55 -17.00 -1.03
CA PRO A 23 -2.16 -17.55 0.28
C PRO A 23 -0.78 -17.08 0.73
N VAL A 24 0.18 -16.94 -0.21
CA VAL A 24 1.54 -16.47 0.09
C VAL A 24 1.51 -15.01 0.53
N VAL A 25 0.74 -14.17 -0.17
CA VAL A 25 0.55 -12.75 0.17
C VAL A 25 -0.08 -12.61 1.56
N VAL A 26 -1.11 -13.39 1.87
CA VAL A 26 -1.76 -13.36 3.19
C VAL A 26 -0.82 -13.89 4.28
N ALA A 27 -0.16 -15.02 4.04
CA ALA A 27 0.77 -15.60 5.01
C ALA A 27 1.95 -14.68 5.32
N SER A 28 2.47 -13.95 4.33
CA SER A 28 3.57 -13.02 4.53
C SER A 28 3.23 -11.83 5.44
N GLN A 29 1.95 -11.46 5.57
CA GLN A 29 1.51 -10.44 6.52
C GLN A 29 1.59 -10.90 7.99
N THR A 30 1.63 -12.20 8.24
CA THR A 30 1.75 -12.73 9.60
C THR A 30 3.17 -12.55 10.16
N ILE A 31 4.15 -12.30 9.29
CA ILE A 31 5.53 -12.10 9.72
C ILE A 31 5.69 -10.63 10.16
N PRO A 32 6.11 -10.37 11.42
CA PRO A 32 6.32 -9.03 11.89
C PRO A 32 7.42 -8.33 11.08
N THR A 33 7.06 -7.28 10.37
CA THR A 33 8.00 -6.52 9.51
C THR A 33 9.14 -5.90 10.33
N THR A 34 8.88 -5.55 11.59
CA THR A 34 9.90 -5.10 12.55
C THR A 34 10.97 -6.14 12.83
N ALA A 35 10.61 -7.44 12.77
CA ALA A 35 11.56 -8.54 12.96
C ALA A 35 12.41 -8.80 11.70
N ILE A 36 11.87 -8.55 10.50
CA ILE A 36 12.61 -8.71 9.24
C ILE A 36 13.50 -7.49 8.95
N ALA A 37 13.11 -6.31 9.39
CA ALA A 37 13.83 -5.08 9.09
C ALA A 37 15.35 -5.11 9.42
N PRO A 38 15.82 -5.70 10.55
CA PRO A 38 17.25 -5.88 10.80
C PRO A 38 17.97 -6.75 9.76
N LEU A 39 17.28 -7.76 9.17
CA LEU A 39 17.88 -8.60 8.13
C LEU A 39 18.19 -7.80 6.87
N PHE A 40 17.33 -6.86 6.49
CA PHE A 40 17.61 -5.96 5.36
C PHE A 40 18.82 -5.07 5.62
N VAL A 41 19.03 -4.65 6.86
CA VAL A 41 20.23 -3.89 7.24
C VAL A 41 21.48 -4.77 7.15
N LEU A 42 21.42 -6.03 7.56
CA LEU A 42 22.53 -6.98 7.44
C LEU A 42 22.88 -7.28 5.98
N TRP A 43 21.90 -7.40 5.10
CA TRP A 43 22.14 -7.74 3.68
C TRP A 43 22.53 -6.53 2.82
N PHE A 44 21.93 -5.37 3.07
CA PHE A 44 22.08 -4.19 2.22
C PHE A 44 22.81 -3.03 2.91
N GLY A 45 23.25 -3.24 4.17
CA GLY A 45 23.93 -2.21 4.96
C GLY A 45 22.98 -1.10 5.45
N TYR A 46 23.58 -0.08 6.04
CA TYR A 46 22.87 1.08 6.61
C TYR A 46 22.43 2.12 5.56
N GLY A 47 22.45 1.77 4.30
CA GLY A 47 22.09 2.64 3.19
C GLY A 47 20.59 2.90 3.07
N ILE A 48 20.23 3.63 2.00
CA ILE A 48 18.84 3.96 1.68
C ILE A 48 18.05 2.70 1.25
N TRP A 49 18.72 1.72 0.66
CA TRP A 49 18.05 0.52 0.13
C TRP A 49 17.38 -0.33 1.19
N SER A 50 18.00 -0.51 2.36
CA SER A 50 17.38 -1.23 3.48
C SER A 50 16.08 -0.58 3.93
N LYS A 51 16.04 0.77 4.01
CA LYS A 51 14.85 1.55 4.37
C LYS A 51 13.74 1.45 3.32
N VAL A 52 14.13 1.54 2.04
CA VAL A 52 13.19 1.39 0.92
C VAL A 52 12.57 -0.01 0.91
N LEU A 53 13.36 -1.07 1.13
CA LEU A 53 12.86 -2.44 1.16
C LEU A 53 11.88 -2.68 2.32
N VAL A 54 12.17 -2.17 3.52
CA VAL A 54 11.24 -2.23 4.67
C VAL A 54 9.92 -1.53 4.32
N THR A 55 10.00 -0.32 3.76
CA THR A 55 8.82 0.45 3.37
C THR A 55 8.00 -0.25 2.28
N VAL A 56 8.68 -0.80 1.27
CA VAL A 56 8.03 -1.57 0.19
C VAL A 56 7.33 -2.79 0.77
N LEU A 57 7.99 -3.54 1.65
CA LEU A 57 7.42 -4.74 2.26
C LEU A 57 6.13 -4.43 3.05
N ILE A 58 6.15 -3.36 3.86
CA ILE A 58 4.98 -2.97 4.67
C ILE A 58 3.80 -2.53 3.79
N THR A 59 4.06 -1.80 2.70
CA THR A 59 3.01 -1.22 1.86
C THR A 59 2.53 -2.13 0.74
N PHE A 60 3.36 -3.09 0.32
CA PHE A 60 3.11 -3.92 -0.85
C PHE A 60 1.86 -4.81 -0.70
N PHE A 61 1.76 -5.55 0.41
CA PHE A 61 0.68 -6.50 0.62
C PHE A 61 -0.71 -5.87 0.74
N PRO A 62 -0.90 -4.83 1.58
CA PRO A 62 -2.20 -4.15 1.67
C PRO A 62 -2.65 -3.60 0.33
N ILE A 63 -1.73 -3.02 -0.46
CA ILE A 63 -2.04 -2.50 -1.80
C ILE A 63 -2.50 -3.62 -2.71
N THR A 64 -1.77 -4.74 -2.74
CA THR A 64 -2.08 -5.88 -3.62
C THR A 64 -3.47 -6.43 -3.33
N ILE A 65 -3.79 -6.66 -2.06
CA ILE A 65 -5.09 -7.24 -1.66
C ILE A 65 -6.21 -6.25 -1.94
N THR A 66 -6.09 -4.99 -1.51
CA THR A 66 -7.15 -3.99 -1.69
C THR A 66 -7.47 -3.76 -3.17
N VAL A 67 -6.46 -3.70 -4.02
CA VAL A 67 -6.68 -3.55 -5.47
C VAL A 67 -7.29 -4.82 -6.07
N TYR A 68 -6.84 -6.00 -5.63
CA TYR A 68 -7.43 -7.26 -6.06
C TYR A 68 -8.92 -7.35 -5.69
N ASP A 69 -9.29 -6.99 -4.46
CA ASP A 69 -10.69 -6.94 -4.01
C ASP A 69 -11.50 -5.95 -4.85
N GLY A 70 -10.90 -4.83 -5.23
CA GLY A 70 -11.49 -3.88 -6.17
C GLY A 70 -11.78 -4.51 -7.55
N LEU A 71 -10.87 -5.30 -8.10
CA LEU A 71 -11.09 -6.01 -9.37
C LEU A 71 -12.19 -7.08 -9.27
N GLN A 72 -12.37 -7.66 -8.08
CA GLN A 72 -13.43 -8.64 -7.80
C GLN A 72 -14.78 -8.00 -7.42
N SER A 73 -14.82 -6.69 -7.12
CA SER A 73 -16.06 -5.98 -6.77
C SER A 73 -17.01 -5.74 -7.95
N ALA A 74 -16.55 -5.99 -9.18
CA ALA A 74 -17.37 -5.88 -10.38
C ALA A 74 -18.50 -6.91 -10.35
N LYS A 75 -19.74 -6.44 -10.53
CA LYS A 75 -20.94 -7.29 -10.53
C LYS A 75 -20.90 -8.30 -11.69
N VAL A 76 -21.10 -9.58 -11.35
CA VAL A 76 -21.05 -10.68 -12.33
C VAL A 76 -22.11 -10.49 -13.41
N GLU A 77 -23.31 -10.03 -13.02
CA GLU A 77 -24.43 -9.80 -13.95
C GLU A 77 -24.07 -8.75 -15.02
N MET A 78 -23.33 -7.70 -14.66
CA MET A 78 -22.88 -6.71 -15.64
C MET A 78 -21.84 -7.28 -16.60
N MET A 79 -20.98 -8.17 -16.12
CA MET A 79 -19.97 -8.81 -16.96
C MET A 79 -20.63 -9.81 -17.94
N GLU A 80 -21.60 -10.60 -17.47
CA GLU A 80 -22.38 -11.54 -18.28
C GLU A 80 -23.22 -10.81 -19.33
N LEU A 81 -23.84 -9.69 -18.96
CA LEU A 81 -24.58 -8.86 -19.90
C LEU A 81 -23.68 -8.39 -21.06
N LEU A 82 -22.49 -7.87 -20.76
CA LEU A 82 -21.56 -7.45 -21.82
C LEU A 82 -21.09 -8.62 -22.68
N LEU A 83 -20.90 -9.82 -22.10
CA LEU A 83 -20.54 -11.02 -22.86
C LEU A 83 -21.66 -11.40 -23.86
N THR A 84 -22.92 -11.28 -23.48
CA THR A 84 -24.06 -11.57 -24.40
C THR A 84 -24.11 -10.56 -25.55
N TYR A 85 -23.64 -9.33 -25.35
CA TYR A 85 -23.47 -8.34 -26.43
C TYR A 85 -22.21 -8.52 -27.26
N GLY A 86 -21.41 -9.58 -27.02
CA GLY A 86 -20.20 -9.88 -27.79
C GLY A 86 -18.97 -9.08 -27.38
N ALA A 87 -18.96 -8.48 -26.19
CA ALA A 87 -17.80 -7.72 -25.72
C ALA A 87 -16.59 -8.63 -25.48
N ALA A 88 -15.40 -8.18 -25.89
CA ALA A 88 -14.16 -8.88 -25.62
C ALA A 88 -13.79 -8.79 -24.12
N LYS A 89 -13.02 -9.77 -23.63
CA LYS A 89 -12.51 -9.76 -22.23
C LYS A 89 -11.79 -8.45 -21.87
N ARG A 90 -11.09 -7.84 -22.82
CA ARG A 90 -10.41 -6.56 -22.64
C ARG A 90 -11.41 -5.42 -22.40
N ASP A 91 -12.55 -5.42 -23.11
CA ASP A 91 -13.60 -4.42 -22.91
C ASP A 91 -14.22 -4.52 -21.52
N ILE A 92 -14.49 -5.73 -21.05
CA ILE A 92 -14.99 -5.98 -19.70
C ILE A 92 -13.99 -5.48 -18.65
N PHE A 93 -12.71 -5.80 -18.84
CA PHE A 93 -11.66 -5.33 -17.94
C PHE A 93 -11.58 -3.80 -17.89
N CYS A 94 -11.46 -3.14 -19.05
CA CYS A 94 -11.26 -1.69 -19.12
C CYS A 94 -12.52 -0.88 -18.77
N LYS A 95 -13.72 -1.37 -19.14
CA LYS A 95 -14.98 -0.61 -19.01
C LYS A 95 -15.76 -0.92 -17.73
N ILE A 96 -15.53 -2.08 -17.11
CA ILE A 96 -16.20 -2.46 -15.85
C ILE A 96 -15.18 -2.59 -14.72
N LYS A 97 -14.23 -3.54 -14.81
CA LYS A 97 -13.35 -3.86 -13.69
C LYS A 97 -12.47 -2.68 -13.27
N VAL A 98 -11.82 -2.01 -14.21
CA VAL A 98 -10.95 -0.86 -13.91
C VAL A 98 -11.72 0.28 -13.24
N PRO A 99 -12.88 0.76 -13.76
CA PRO A 99 -13.67 1.78 -13.08
C PRO A 99 -14.16 1.34 -11.68
N CYS A 100 -14.60 0.11 -11.52
CA CYS A 100 -15.00 -0.42 -10.20
C CYS A 100 -13.82 -0.49 -9.22
N THR A 101 -12.60 -0.69 -9.71
CA THR A 101 -11.38 -0.75 -8.89
C THR A 101 -10.87 0.61 -8.45
N LEU A 102 -11.19 1.70 -9.15
CA LEU A 102 -10.67 3.03 -8.84
C LEU A 102 -10.88 3.47 -7.39
N PRO A 103 -12.07 3.32 -6.78
CA PRO A 103 -12.25 3.64 -5.36
C PRO A 103 -11.34 2.83 -4.42
N TYR A 104 -11.16 1.56 -4.73
CA TYR A 104 -10.26 0.66 -3.96
C TYR A 104 -8.80 1.05 -4.14
N PHE A 105 -8.40 1.46 -5.35
CA PHE A 105 -7.07 1.98 -5.62
C PHE A 105 -6.75 3.23 -4.79
N PHE A 106 -7.66 4.20 -4.73
CA PHE A 106 -7.50 5.37 -3.87
C PHE A 106 -7.49 5.00 -2.39
N SER A 107 -8.30 4.05 -1.97
CA SER A 107 -8.29 3.52 -0.60
C SER A 107 -6.96 2.86 -0.27
N ALA A 108 -6.40 2.05 -1.18
CA ALA A 108 -5.08 1.43 -1.03
C ALA A 108 -3.97 2.49 -0.88
N ILE A 109 -3.98 3.57 -1.67
CA ILE A 109 -3.01 4.65 -1.54
C ILE A 109 -3.15 5.37 -0.20
N LYS A 110 -4.37 5.69 0.24
CA LYS A 110 -4.60 6.34 1.54
C LYS A 110 -4.12 5.49 2.72
N MET A 111 -4.21 4.17 2.62
CA MET A 111 -3.63 3.23 3.61
C MET A 111 -2.11 3.14 3.49
N ALA A 112 -1.57 3.14 2.28
CA ALA A 112 -0.14 3.00 2.05
C ALA A 112 0.67 4.21 2.53
N ILE A 113 0.10 5.42 2.51
CA ILE A 113 0.78 6.65 2.95
C ILE A 113 1.23 6.55 4.41
N PRO A 114 0.35 6.39 5.41
CA PRO A 114 0.81 6.27 6.80
C PRO A 114 1.70 5.04 7.02
N MET A 115 1.40 3.92 6.34
CA MET A 115 2.25 2.72 6.43
C MET A 115 3.66 2.96 5.89
N SER A 116 3.81 3.75 4.82
CA SER A 116 5.13 4.09 4.27
C SER A 116 5.95 4.97 5.23
N ILE A 117 5.30 5.89 5.92
CA ILE A 117 5.93 6.74 6.95
C ILE A 117 6.39 5.89 8.13
N ILE A 118 5.55 4.94 8.59
CA ILE A 118 5.93 3.99 9.64
C ILE A 118 7.13 3.15 9.18
N GLY A 119 7.09 2.62 7.96
CA GLY A 119 8.19 1.84 7.39
C GLY A 119 9.49 2.62 7.29
N ALA A 120 9.44 3.87 6.87
CA ALA A 120 10.59 4.77 6.83
C ALA A 120 11.15 5.04 8.24
N ALA A 121 10.30 5.33 9.22
CA ALA A 121 10.69 5.56 10.61
C ALA A 121 11.36 4.32 11.22
N ILE A 122 10.80 3.11 10.99
CA ILE A 122 11.42 1.84 11.43
C ILE A 122 12.79 1.65 10.77
N GLY A 123 12.89 1.90 9.46
CA GLY A 123 14.17 1.83 8.74
C GLY A 123 15.21 2.81 9.27
N GLU A 124 14.78 4.00 9.70
CA GLU A 124 15.65 4.99 10.32
C GLU A 124 16.09 4.59 11.74
N TRP A 125 15.23 3.96 12.51
CA TRP A 125 15.56 3.44 13.85
C TRP A 125 16.67 2.39 13.81
N LEU A 126 16.73 1.60 12.76
CA LEU A 126 17.66 0.47 12.68
C LEU A 126 19.07 0.85 12.25
N GLY A 127 19.25 1.98 11.55
CA GLY A 127 20.61 2.26 11.07
C GLY A 127 20.80 3.57 10.32
N ALA A 128 19.94 4.57 10.53
CA ALA A 128 20.17 5.89 9.95
C ALA A 128 21.15 6.72 10.78
N GLN A 129 21.82 7.67 10.11
CA GLN A 129 22.61 8.72 10.73
C GLN A 129 21.88 10.08 10.72
N SER A 130 20.71 10.14 10.11
CA SER A 130 19.86 11.32 9.99
C SER A 130 18.41 10.92 9.74
N GLY A 131 17.48 11.83 9.97
CA GLY A 131 16.05 11.64 9.78
C GLY A 131 15.25 11.82 11.06
N LEU A 132 13.92 11.94 10.93
CA LEU A 132 13.02 12.15 12.06
C LEU A 132 12.91 10.91 12.97
N GLY A 133 12.93 9.72 12.38
CA GLY A 133 12.97 8.47 13.14
C GLY A 133 14.30 8.30 13.90
N TYR A 134 15.42 8.60 13.25
CA TYR A 134 16.73 8.63 13.94
C TYR A 134 16.74 9.62 15.10
N PHE A 135 16.21 10.83 14.90
CA PHE A 135 16.12 11.84 15.95
C PHE A 135 15.25 11.34 17.12
N SER A 136 14.09 10.78 16.85
CA SER A 136 13.22 10.19 17.87
C SER A 136 13.94 9.12 18.70
N ARG A 137 14.65 8.20 18.04
CA ARG A 137 15.46 7.16 18.71
C ARG A 137 16.55 7.77 19.60
N ARG A 138 17.25 8.80 19.13
CA ARG A 138 18.28 9.48 19.89
C ARG A 138 17.71 10.15 21.14
N MET A 139 16.55 10.80 21.04
CA MET A 139 15.87 11.41 22.19
C MET A 139 15.40 10.36 23.19
N MET A 140 14.96 9.19 22.71
CA MET A 140 14.59 8.08 23.56
C MET A 140 15.77 7.59 24.44
N THR A 141 17.00 7.54 23.90
CA THR A 141 18.19 7.18 24.68
C THR A 141 18.56 8.24 25.72
N GLN A 142 18.12 9.47 25.54
CA GLN A 142 18.31 10.59 26.48
C GLN A 142 17.16 10.73 27.49
N LEU A 143 16.13 9.86 27.41
CA LEU A 143 14.90 9.91 28.20
C LEU A 143 14.12 11.24 28.03
N ASP A 144 14.32 11.94 26.89
CA ASP A 144 13.60 13.16 26.56
C ASP A 144 12.28 12.82 25.85
N GLY A 145 11.19 12.76 26.61
CA GLY A 145 9.87 12.48 26.09
C GLY A 145 9.38 13.52 25.06
N ALA A 146 9.64 14.80 25.29
CA ALA A 146 9.24 15.86 24.36
C ALA A 146 9.96 15.73 23.02
N GLY A 147 11.26 15.45 23.05
CA GLY A 147 12.08 15.19 21.86
C GLY A 147 11.65 13.94 21.10
N VAL A 148 11.08 12.92 21.76
CA VAL A 148 10.50 11.74 21.09
C VAL A 148 9.20 12.08 20.39
N PHE A 149 8.30 12.85 21.03
CA PHE A 149 6.98 13.17 20.48
C PHE A 149 7.03 14.17 19.32
N ALA A 150 7.95 15.12 19.31
CA ALA A 150 8.02 16.14 18.28
C ALA A 150 8.10 15.57 16.84
N PRO A 151 9.01 14.63 16.51
CA PRO A 151 9.05 14.01 15.18
C PRO A 151 7.79 13.21 14.86
N ILE A 152 7.16 12.57 15.84
CA ILE A 152 5.92 11.80 15.63
C ILE A 152 4.78 12.73 15.18
N VAL A 153 4.63 13.89 15.82
CA VAL A 153 3.63 14.89 15.43
C VAL A 153 3.89 15.41 14.02
N LEU A 154 5.14 15.70 13.67
CA LEU A 154 5.51 16.13 12.32
C LEU A 154 5.21 15.06 11.27
N LEU A 155 5.61 13.82 11.51
CA LEU A 155 5.32 12.70 10.60
C LEU A 155 3.82 12.48 10.43
N SER A 156 3.05 12.58 11.52
CA SER A 156 1.58 12.47 11.48
C SER A 156 0.96 13.61 10.69
N ALA A 157 1.43 14.84 10.87
CA ALA A 157 0.94 15.99 10.09
C ALA A 157 1.21 15.80 8.58
N VAL A 158 2.41 15.37 8.21
CA VAL A 158 2.75 15.05 6.80
C VAL A 158 1.85 13.94 6.25
N ALA A 159 1.61 12.87 7.03
CA ALA A 159 0.71 11.80 6.64
C ALA A 159 -0.72 12.32 6.39
N MET A 160 -1.26 13.12 7.31
CA MET A 160 -2.60 13.69 7.18
C MET A 160 -2.74 14.58 5.94
N VAL A 161 -1.78 15.45 5.70
CA VAL A 161 -1.77 16.31 4.51
C VAL A 161 -1.73 15.47 3.23
N ALA A 162 -0.85 14.46 3.17
CA ALA A 162 -0.74 13.59 2.00
C ALA A 162 -2.03 12.79 1.75
N VAL A 163 -2.65 12.23 2.80
CA VAL A 163 -3.94 11.53 2.71
C VAL A 163 -5.05 12.48 2.26
N ALA A 164 -5.10 13.71 2.79
CA ALA A 164 -6.07 14.71 2.39
C ALA A 164 -5.94 15.09 0.90
N LEU A 165 -4.72 15.26 0.40
CA LEU A 165 -4.46 15.51 -1.03
C LEU A 165 -4.96 14.35 -1.90
N VAL A 166 -4.69 13.11 -1.51
CA VAL A 166 -5.18 11.93 -2.23
C VAL A 166 -6.71 11.84 -2.18
N ALA A 167 -7.34 12.18 -1.05
CA ALA A 167 -8.80 12.21 -0.93
C ALA A 167 -9.44 13.28 -1.83
N LEU A 168 -8.80 14.44 -1.99
CA LEU A 168 -9.24 15.47 -2.94
C LEU A 168 -9.11 15.00 -4.40
N LEU A 169 -8.03 14.29 -4.74
CA LEU A 169 -7.86 13.68 -6.06
C LEU A 169 -8.92 12.60 -6.32
N GLU A 170 -9.20 11.74 -5.34
CA GLU A 170 -10.26 10.74 -5.44
C GLU A 170 -11.60 11.37 -5.78
N LYS A 171 -12.00 12.45 -5.07
CA LYS A 171 -13.26 13.15 -5.34
C LYS A 171 -13.34 13.72 -6.77
N LYS A 172 -12.22 14.12 -7.35
CA LYS A 172 -12.18 14.60 -8.73
C LYS A 172 -12.27 13.50 -9.77
N VAL A 173 -11.66 12.34 -9.49
CA VAL A 173 -11.57 11.21 -10.42
C VAL A 173 -12.81 10.31 -10.31
N VAL A 174 -13.26 10.01 -9.09
CA VAL A 174 -14.37 9.09 -8.81
C VAL A 174 -15.65 9.88 -8.52
N ARG A 175 -16.11 10.64 -9.51
CA ARG A 175 -17.31 11.50 -9.37
C ARG A 175 -18.61 10.71 -9.17
N TRP A 176 -18.69 9.50 -9.73
CA TRP A 176 -19.89 8.65 -9.67
C TRP A 176 -20.18 8.00 -8.31
N ARG A 177 -19.27 8.09 -7.34
CA ARG A 177 -19.45 7.52 -5.99
C ARG A 177 -20.39 8.35 -5.09
N GLY A 178 -20.71 9.57 -5.46
CA GLY A 178 -21.57 10.48 -4.70
C GLY A 178 -23.06 10.40 -5.04
N GLU A 179 -23.47 9.52 -5.95
CA GLU A 179 -24.86 9.41 -6.43
C GLU A 179 -25.60 8.15 -5.97
N PHE A 180 -25.03 7.40 -4.98
CA PHE A 180 -25.67 6.21 -4.38
C PHE A 180 -25.69 6.28 -2.86
#